data_3f1e74b6ae2dbf59481ce2412baca93b
#
_entry.id   3f1e74b6ae2dbf59481ce2412baca93b
#
_cell.length_a   1.000
_cell.length_b   1.000
_cell.length_c   1.000
_cell.angle_alpha   90.00
_cell.angle_beta   90.00
_cell.angle_gamma   90.00
#
_symmetry.space_group_name_H-M   'P 1'
#
loop_
_entity.id
_entity.type
_entity.pdbx_description
1 polymer ?
#
loop_
_entity_poly.entity_id
_entity_poly.type
_entity_poly.pdbx_seq_one_letter_code
_entity_poly.pdbx_strand_id
1 'polypeptide(L)'
;ADEETLVSRGELYYEPLWIFYRDGVIKDSASVLDLKGKRLAIGQAGSGTQRLAREVLSANGIDGLNTTLIESGGFEIAEQLTAGKVDAVFVVGPTQSALVWTLLYTQGIHLLDIAQADAYTRRFAYLKHLVLPRGAIDFVQNIPPRDIQMVATTATLLAREDTHPALLWLLLQEASQVHAEPGVFQKAAEFPRQATNGEFPVASEAVRYYTNGKPFLQRYLPFWAAILIDRLLVLLVPILAVFYPLFRFAPSLYGWRIRSRIYRRYGELKFLESEVEEAPQRHTRQEWLKKLDDIEADVSHIRTPLAFADMLYTLRQHASLARETIIKRTQTGL
;
A
#
# COMPACT_ATOMS: atom_id res chain seq x y z
N ALA A 1 -17.35 -21.98 0.05
CA ALA A 1 -16.41 -21.24 -0.79
C ALA A 1 -16.54 -19.80 -0.31
N ASP A 2 -15.49 -19.28 0.31
CA ASP A 2 -15.45 -17.90 0.78
C ASP A 2 -15.71 -17.00 -0.42
N GLU A 3 -16.74 -16.16 -0.36
CA GLU A 3 -16.95 -15.06 -1.28
C GLU A 3 -15.71 -14.18 -1.15
N GLU A 4 -14.82 -14.31 -2.12
CA GLU A 4 -13.62 -13.49 -2.18
C GLU A 4 -14.06 -12.05 -2.25
N THR A 5 -13.78 -11.29 -1.19
CA THR A 5 -14.16 -9.87 -1.11
C THR A 5 -13.36 -9.10 -2.16
N LEU A 6 -14.02 -8.74 -3.24
CA LEU A 6 -13.46 -7.87 -4.26
C LEU A 6 -13.55 -6.41 -3.80
N VAL A 7 -12.47 -5.68 -3.98
CA VAL A 7 -12.39 -4.25 -3.67
C VAL A 7 -11.91 -3.46 -4.87
N SER A 8 -12.44 -2.25 -5.03
CA SER A 8 -12.05 -1.34 -6.08
C SER A 8 -10.67 -0.75 -5.82
N ARG A 9 -9.83 -0.75 -6.85
CA ARG A 9 -8.51 -0.10 -6.86
C ARG A 9 -8.51 1.20 -7.64
N GLY A 10 -9.58 1.51 -8.34
CA GLY A 10 -9.79 2.76 -9.07
C GLY A 10 -10.50 2.59 -10.39
N GLU A 11 -10.93 3.72 -10.94
CA GLU A 11 -11.48 3.82 -12.29
C GLU A 11 -10.33 4.04 -13.28
N LEU A 12 -10.39 3.37 -14.45
CA LEU A 12 -9.31 3.37 -15.44
C LEU A 12 -9.60 4.24 -16.67
N TYR A 13 -10.81 4.19 -17.17
CA TYR A 13 -11.27 4.96 -18.33
C TYR A 13 -12.80 4.92 -18.44
N TYR A 14 -13.37 5.76 -19.30
CA TYR A 14 -14.79 5.73 -19.62
C TYR A 14 -15.11 4.64 -20.62
N GLU A 15 -16.22 3.96 -20.42
CA GLU A 15 -16.85 3.02 -21.36
C GLU A 15 -18.21 3.58 -21.79
N PRO A 16 -18.25 4.41 -22.84
CA PRO A 16 -19.49 4.95 -23.36
C PRO A 16 -20.44 3.88 -23.86
N LEU A 17 -21.72 4.10 -23.71
CA LEU A 17 -22.77 3.36 -24.37
C LEU A 17 -22.99 3.95 -25.77
N TRP A 18 -22.59 3.22 -26.77
CA TRP A 18 -22.80 3.53 -28.17
C TRP A 18 -24.09 2.86 -28.65
N ILE A 19 -25.02 3.64 -29.20
CA ILE A 19 -26.24 3.10 -29.81
C ILE A 19 -26.23 3.50 -31.27
N PHE A 20 -25.98 2.57 -32.15
CA PHE A 20 -25.95 2.79 -33.58
C PHE A 20 -27.27 2.32 -34.19
N TYR A 21 -27.78 3.05 -35.16
CA TYR A 21 -29.00 2.71 -35.92
C TYR A 21 -28.82 3.01 -37.40
N ARG A 22 -29.51 2.28 -38.24
CA ARG A 22 -29.45 2.48 -39.69
C ARG A 22 -30.45 3.51 -40.18
N ASP A 23 -30.21 4.05 -41.37
CA ASP A 23 -31.08 4.99 -42.05
C ASP A 23 -32.57 4.55 -42.10
N GLY A 24 -33.45 5.48 -41.95
CA GLY A 24 -34.89 5.29 -42.04
C GLY A 24 -35.55 4.58 -40.86
N VAL A 25 -34.76 4.15 -39.83
CA VAL A 25 -35.30 3.51 -38.64
C VAL A 25 -35.87 4.52 -37.65
N ILE A 26 -35.17 5.63 -37.45
CA ILE A 26 -35.50 6.67 -36.49
C ILE A 26 -35.49 8.02 -37.19
N LYS A 27 -36.34 8.96 -36.77
CA LYS A 27 -36.36 10.34 -37.26
C LYS A 27 -35.28 11.17 -36.56
N ASP A 28 -34.87 12.31 -37.12
CA ASP A 28 -33.74 13.14 -36.67
C ASP A 28 -33.81 13.66 -35.21
N SER A 29 -34.93 13.54 -34.53
CA SER A 29 -35.06 13.84 -33.10
C SER A 29 -34.89 12.59 -32.26
N ALA A 30 -33.75 11.98 -32.35
CA ALA A 30 -33.48 10.66 -31.80
C ALA A 30 -33.58 10.61 -30.26
N SER A 31 -34.49 9.80 -29.78
CA SER A 31 -34.62 9.43 -28.38
C SER A 31 -34.53 7.90 -28.27
N VAL A 32 -34.08 7.39 -27.12
CA VAL A 32 -34.16 5.96 -26.83
C VAL A 32 -35.59 5.42 -27.01
N LEU A 33 -36.60 6.22 -26.77
CA LEU A 33 -38.03 5.87 -27.01
C LEU A 33 -38.34 5.47 -28.45
N ASP A 34 -37.62 6.03 -29.42
CA ASP A 34 -37.87 5.78 -30.86
C ASP A 34 -37.42 4.35 -31.26
N LEU A 35 -36.69 3.65 -30.37
CA LEU A 35 -36.31 2.27 -30.54
C LEU A 35 -37.42 1.26 -30.21
N LYS A 36 -38.57 1.74 -29.68
CA LYS A 36 -39.71 0.88 -29.37
C LYS A 36 -40.27 0.22 -30.63
N GLY A 37 -40.52 -1.08 -30.57
CA GLY A 37 -41.04 -1.86 -31.68
C GLY A 37 -40.00 -2.23 -32.76
N LYS A 38 -38.72 -1.92 -32.52
CA LYS A 38 -37.61 -2.23 -33.45
C LYS A 38 -36.90 -3.55 -33.06
N ARG A 39 -36.01 -4.00 -33.93
CA ARG A 39 -35.12 -5.16 -33.69
C ARG A 39 -33.80 -4.64 -33.19
N LEU A 40 -33.48 -4.93 -31.92
CA LEU A 40 -32.32 -4.38 -31.23
C LEU A 40 -31.33 -5.46 -30.86
N ALA A 41 -30.07 -5.34 -31.31
CA ALA A 41 -28.98 -6.16 -30.80
C ALA A 41 -28.43 -5.50 -29.51
N ILE A 42 -28.65 -6.17 -28.37
CA ILE A 42 -28.40 -5.59 -27.03
C ILE A 42 -27.13 -6.12 -26.37
N GLY A 43 -26.27 -6.81 -27.09
CA GLY A 43 -25.06 -7.48 -26.58
C GLY A 43 -25.27 -8.97 -26.34
N GLN A 44 -24.18 -9.69 -26.20
CA GLN A 44 -24.20 -11.12 -25.89
C GLN A 44 -24.81 -11.40 -24.52
N ALA A 45 -25.41 -12.57 -24.36
CA ALA A 45 -25.97 -13.01 -23.09
C ALA A 45 -24.93 -12.93 -21.96
N GLY A 46 -25.29 -12.31 -20.84
CA GLY A 46 -24.43 -12.13 -19.67
C GLY A 46 -23.35 -11.05 -19.81
N SER A 47 -23.30 -10.30 -20.92
CA SER A 47 -22.34 -9.20 -21.09
C SER A 47 -22.78 -7.93 -20.35
N GLY A 48 -21.80 -7.07 -20.00
CA GLY A 48 -22.06 -5.73 -19.45
C GLY A 48 -22.90 -4.86 -20.42
N THR A 49 -22.69 -5.00 -21.72
CA THR A 49 -23.51 -4.33 -22.75
C THR A 49 -24.97 -4.73 -22.63
N GLN A 50 -25.27 -6.03 -22.49
CA GLN A 50 -26.64 -6.51 -22.35
C GLN A 50 -27.30 -5.96 -21.08
N ARG A 51 -26.58 -5.96 -19.95
CA ARG A 51 -27.08 -5.44 -18.68
C ARG A 51 -27.45 -3.96 -18.81
N LEU A 52 -26.51 -3.14 -19.30
CA LEU A 52 -26.73 -1.70 -19.45
C LEU A 52 -27.82 -1.37 -20.48
N ALA A 53 -27.83 -2.07 -21.63
CA ALA A 53 -28.86 -1.90 -22.64
C ALA A 53 -30.25 -2.20 -22.08
N ARG A 54 -30.43 -3.29 -21.35
CA ARG A 54 -31.71 -3.64 -20.70
C ARG A 54 -32.13 -2.59 -19.66
N GLU A 55 -31.22 -2.07 -18.87
CA GLU A 55 -31.53 -1.03 -17.88
C GLU A 55 -31.98 0.27 -18.54
N VAL A 56 -31.28 0.73 -19.59
CA VAL A 56 -31.61 1.92 -20.33
C VAL A 56 -32.96 1.76 -21.07
N LEU A 57 -33.18 0.62 -21.71
CA LEU A 57 -34.44 0.32 -22.39
C LEU A 57 -35.60 0.22 -21.40
N SER A 58 -35.44 -0.48 -20.31
CA SER A 58 -36.47 -0.61 -19.25
C SER A 58 -36.83 0.73 -18.62
N ALA A 59 -35.84 1.61 -18.42
CA ALA A 59 -36.09 2.97 -17.92
C ALA A 59 -36.99 3.78 -18.86
N ASN A 60 -37.06 3.41 -20.13
CA ASN A 60 -37.94 4.01 -21.16
C ASN A 60 -39.21 3.18 -21.46
N GLY A 61 -39.50 2.17 -20.64
CA GLY A 61 -40.66 1.30 -20.86
C GLY A 61 -40.55 0.41 -22.10
N ILE A 62 -39.33 0.09 -22.50
CA ILE A 62 -39.03 -0.81 -23.63
C ILE A 62 -38.57 -2.14 -23.07
N ASP A 63 -39.22 -3.22 -23.45
CA ASP A 63 -38.93 -4.59 -23.00
C ASP A 63 -39.15 -5.63 -24.11
N GLY A 64 -38.95 -6.89 -23.80
CA GLY A 64 -39.15 -7.99 -24.75
C GLY A 64 -40.60 -8.24 -25.17
N LEU A 65 -41.58 -7.60 -24.54
CA LEU A 65 -43.02 -7.70 -24.93
C LEU A 65 -43.38 -6.74 -26.05
N ASN A 66 -42.71 -5.58 -26.08
CA ASN A 66 -43.02 -4.52 -27.04
C ASN A 66 -41.90 -4.27 -28.07
N THR A 67 -40.77 -4.95 -27.98
CA THR A 67 -39.57 -4.74 -28.80
C THR A 67 -38.81 -6.05 -28.96
N THR A 68 -38.29 -6.31 -30.14
CA THR A 68 -37.48 -7.53 -30.38
C THR A 68 -36.05 -7.34 -29.89
N LEU A 69 -35.68 -7.96 -28.78
CA LEU A 69 -34.34 -7.92 -28.21
C LEU A 69 -33.54 -9.14 -28.65
N ILE A 70 -32.42 -8.90 -29.32
CA ILE A 70 -31.53 -9.94 -29.88
C ILE A 70 -30.24 -9.96 -29.09
N GLU A 71 -29.88 -11.11 -28.53
CA GLU A 71 -28.67 -11.32 -27.74
C GLU A 71 -27.48 -11.60 -28.63
N SER A 72 -27.04 -10.62 -29.40
CA SER A 72 -25.90 -10.69 -30.32
C SER A 72 -24.92 -9.54 -30.03
N GLY A 73 -23.62 -9.78 -30.24
CA GLY A 73 -22.55 -8.83 -29.97
C GLY A 73 -21.29 -9.13 -30.82
N GLY A 74 -20.22 -8.38 -30.58
CA GLY A 74 -19.00 -8.49 -31.37
C GLY A 74 -19.17 -7.95 -32.80
N PHE A 75 -18.29 -8.35 -33.71
CA PHE A 75 -18.34 -7.85 -35.10
C PHE A 75 -19.57 -8.30 -35.89
N GLU A 76 -20.21 -9.38 -35.50
CA GLU A 76 -21.43 -9.88 -36.15
C GLU A 76 -22.56 -8.86 -36.17
N ILE A 77 -22.68 -8.01 -35.14
CA ILE A 77 -23.74 -7.00 -35.09
C ILE A 77 -23.57 -5.90 -36.16
N ALA A 78 -22.34 -5.60 -36.59
CA ALA A 78 -22.10 -4.67 -37.69
C ALA A 78 -22.64 -5.22 -39.04
N GLU A 79 -22.43 -6.50 -39.28
CA GLU A 79 -22.98 -7.19 -40.46
C GLU A 79 -24.51 -7.29 -40.37
N GLN A 80 -25.06 -7.61 -39.21
CA GLN A 80 -26.50 -7.69 -38.99
C GLN A 80 -27.18 -6.32 -39.20
N LEU A 81 -26.54 -5.22 -38.75
CA LEU A 81 -27.07 -3.88 -38.91
C LEU A 81 -27.05 -3.43 -40.36
N THR A 82 -25.94 -3.62 -41.06
CA THR A 82 -25.81 -3.28 -42.49
C THR A 82 -26.71 -4.13 -43.39
N ALA A 83 -26.88 -5.40 -43.08
CA ALA A 83 -27.80 -6.30 -43.80
C ALA A 83 -29.29 -6.04 -43.47
N GLY A 84 -29.61 -5.11 -42.54
CA GLY A 84 -30.98 -4.83 -42.13
C GLY A 84 -31.65 -5.96 -41.33
N LYS A 85 -30.88 -6.89 -40.75
CA LYS A 85 -31.40 -7.93 -39.86
C LYS A 85 -31.76 -7.38 -38.48
N VAL A 86 -31.05 -6.34 -38.03
CA VAL A 86 -31.36 -5.54 -36.85
C VAL A 86 -31.50 -4.05 -37.24
N ASP A 87 -32.21 -3.29 -36.47
CA ASP A 87 -32.50 -1.89 -36.71
C ASP A 87 -31.59 -0.95 -35.91
N ALA A 88 -31.16 -1.40 -34.74
CA ALA A 88 -30.15 -0.71 -33.92
C ALA A 88 -29.30 -1.73 -33.12
N VAL A 89 -28.11 -1.30 -32.75
CA VAL A 89 -27.16 -2.10 -31.97
C VAL A 89 -26.62 -1.29 -30.80
N PHE A 90 -26.44 -1.97 -29.67
CA PHE A 90 -25.86 -1.44 -28.44
C PHE A 90 -24.45 -1.96 -28.28
N VAL A 91 -23.50 -1.09 -28.00
CA VAL A 91 -22.11 -1.42 -27.74
C VAL A 91 -21.63 -0.64 -26.51
N VAL A 92 -21.05 -1.29 -25.53
CA VAL A 92 -20.33 -0.65 -24.42
C VAL A 92 -18.85 -0.91 -24.60
N GLY A 93 -18.06 0.14 -24.57
CA GLY A 93 -16.61 0.01 -24.73
C GLY A 93 -15.93 1.33 -25.08
N PRO A 94 -14.59 1.33 -25.05
CA PRO A 94 -13.80 2.53 -25.28
C PRO A 94 -13.89 3.01 -26.74
N THR A 95 -13.63 4.28 -26.97
CA THR A 95 -13.63 4.90 -28.30
C THR A 95 -12.68 4.19 -29.29
N GLN A 96 -11.57 3.62 -28.79
CA GLN A 96 -10.57 2.92 -29.60
C GLN A 96 -11.00 1.52 -30.04
N SER A 97 -12.20 1.07 -29.66
CA SER A 97 -12.73 -0.23 -30.10
C SER A 97 -12.86 -0.30 -31.63
N ALA A 98 -12.27 -1.31 -32.24
CA ALA A 98 -12.33 -1.52 -33.69
C ALA A 98 -13.78 -1.65 -34.18
N LEU A 99 -14.68 -2.24 -33.39
CA LEU A 99 -16.11 -2.34 -33.70
C LEU A 99 -16.77 -0.95 -33.75
N VAL A 100 -16.48 -0.08 -32.75
CA VAL A 100 -17.01 1.28 -32.70
C VAL A 100 -16.54 2.08 -33.92
N TRP A 101 -15.24 1.99 -34.24
CA TRP A 101 -14.69 2.63 -35.44
C TRP A 101 -15.36 2.14 -36.73
N THR A 102 -15.52 0.82 -36.89
CA THR A 102 -16.20 0.26 -38.04
C THR A 102 -17.60 0.83 -38.21
N LEU A 103 -18.38 0.92 -37.13
CA LEU A 103 -19.73 1.43 -37.16
C LEU A 103 -19.79 2.94 -37.43
N LEU A 104 -18.86 3.73 -36.88
CA LEU A 104 -18.76 5.19 -37.10
C LEU A 104 -18.46 5.55 -38.56
N TYR A 105 -17.68 4.72 -39.27
CA TYR A 105 -17.31 4.95 -40.66
C TYR A 105 -18.22 4.24 -41.67
N THR A 106 -19.20 3.45 -41.20
CA THR A 106 -20.13 2.76 -42.10
C THR A 106 -21.22 3.72 -42.60
N GLN A 107 -21.34 3.84 -43.93
CA GLN A 107 -22.36 4.68 -44.54
C GLN A 107 -23.77 4.16 -44.20
N GLY A 108 -24.73 5.09 -43.96
CA GLY A 108 -26.10 4.75 -43.59
C GLY A 108 -26.28 4.25 -42.17
N ILE A 109 -25.23 4.34 -41.35
CA ILE A 109 -25.27 4.05 -39.91
C ILE A 109 -25.08 5.37 -39.15
N HIS A 110 -25.90 5.60 -38.16
CA HIS A 110 -25.92 6.83 -37.35
C HIS A 110 -25.75 6.51 -35.87
N LEU A 111 -25.16 7.44 -35.13
CA LEU A 111 -25.04 7.36 -33.68
C LEU A 111 -26.23 8.07 -33.03
N LEU A 112 -26.92 7.41 -32.11
CA LEU A 112 -28.03 7.95 -31.35
C LEU A 112 -27.55 9.01 -30.37
N ASP A 113 -28.22 10.16 -30.36
CA ASP A 113 -28.03 11.24 -29.40
C ASP A 113 -28.93 11.00 -28.18
N ILE A 114 -28.34 10.76 -27.00
CA ILE A 114 -29.10 10.56 -25.76
C ILE A 114 -29.36 11.92 -25.11
N ALA A 115 -30.28 12.71 -25.66
CA ALA A 115 -30.56 14.05 -25.19
C ALA A 115 -30.90 14.16 -23.70
N GLN A 116 -31.34 13.07 -23.07
CA GLN A 116 -31.65 12.96 -21.65
C GLN A 116 -30.51 12.41 -20.80
N ALA A 117 -29.25 12.44 -21.26
CA ALA A 117 -28.11 11.86 -20.58
C ALA A 117 -27.99 12.30 -19.10
N ASP A 118 -28.23 13.58 -18.80
CA ASP A 118 -28.22 14.05 -17.41
C ASP A 118 -29.31 13.42 -16.53
N ALA A 119 -30.47 13.11 -17.06
CA ALA A 119 -31.53 12.45 -16.31
C ALA A 119 -31.15 11.01 -15.95
N TYR A 120 -30.46 10.32 -16.86
CA TYR A 120 -29.93 8.98 -16.58
C TYR A 120 -28.88 8.99 -15.47
N THR A 121 -27.98 9.96 -15.44
CA THR A 121 -26.94 10.04 -14.38
C THR A 121 -27.51 10.33 -12.99
N ARG A 122 -28.62 11.01 -12.93
CA ARG A 122 -29.37 11.26 -11.67
C ARG A 122 -30.11 10.02 -11.18
N ARG A 123 -30.59 9.18 -12.08
CA ARG A 123 -31.30 7.95 -11.76
C ARG A 123 -30.35 6.78 -11.49
N PHE A 124 -29.26 6.72 -12.22
CA PHE A 124 -28.24 5.66 -12.15
C PHE A 124 -26.90 6.29 -11.78
N ALA A 125 -26.57 6.31 -10.49
CA ALA A 125 -25.41 7.03 -9.94
C ALA A 125 -24.05 6.57 -10.51
N TYR A 126 -23.98 5.34 -11.04
CA TYR A 126 -22.76 4.80 -11.68
C TYR A 126 -22.57 5.32 -13.12
N LEU A 127 -23.61 5.89 -13.76
CA LEU A 127 -23.49 6.49 -15.09
C LEU A 127 -22.87 7.88 -15.03
N LYS A 128 -22.13 8.20 -16.07
CA LYS A 128 -21.54 9.51 -16.32
C LYS A 128 -22.11 10.07 -17.62
N HIS A 129 -22.39 11.38 -17.63
CA HIS A 129 -22.73 12.09 -18.84
C HIS A 129 -21.48 12.45 -19.61
N LEU A 130 -21.40 12.07 -20.88
CA LEU A 130 -20.33 12.43 -21.79
C LEU A 130 -20.91 13.13 -23.02
N VAL A 131 -20.11 14.03 -23.58
CA VAL A 131 -20.41 14.67 -24.86
C VAL A 131 -19.34 14.26 -25.86
N LEU A 132 -19.73 13.65 -26.98
CA LEU A 132 -18.85 13.43 -28.11
C LEU A 132 -18.93 14.67 -29.00
N PRO A 133 -17.88 15.53 -29.03
CA PRO A 133 -17.93 16.75 -29.79
C PRO A 133 -17.96 16.49 -31.29
N ARG A 134 -18.58 17.42 -32.01
CA ARG A 134 -18.56 17.44 -33.46
C ARG A 134 -17.13 17.28 -33.99
N GLY A 135 -16.93 16.39 -34.95
CA GLY A 135 -15.65 16.14 -35.59
C GLY A 135 -14.58 15.46 -34.70
N ALA A 136 -14.89 15.11 -33.44
CA ALA A 136 -13.88 14.59 -32.49
C ALA A 136 -13.25 13.26 -32.93
N ILE A 137 -13.89 12.50 -33.80
CA ILE A 137 -13.35 11.24 -34.34
C ILE A 137 -12.59 11.52 -35.65
N ASP A 138 -13.14 12.35 -36.53
CA ASP A 138 -12.52 12.70 -37.80
C ASP A 138 -12.88 14.13 -38.18
N PHE A 139 -11.89 15.03 -38.24
CA PHE A 139 -12.08 16.43 -38.60
C PHE A 139 -12.40 16.60 -40.10
N VAL A 140 -11.86 15.75 -40.99
CA VAL A 140 -12.01 15.86 -42.42
C VAL A 140 -13.42 15.39 -42.85
N GLN A 141 -13.84 14.22 -42.32
CA GLN A 141 -15.18 13.70 -42.59
C GLN A 141 -16.26 14.28 -41.65
N ASN A 142 -15.82 15.09 -40.69
CA ASN A 142 -16.70 15.70 -39.68
C ASN A 142 -17.54 14.64 -38.91
N ILE A 143 -16.83 13.63 -38.37
CA ILE A 143 -17.48 12.56 -37.59
C ILE A 143 -17.28 12.84 -36.09
N PRO A 144 -18.37 12.89 -35.28
CA PRO A 144 -19.78 12.99 -35.70
C PRO A 144 -20.10 14.37 -36.30
N PRO A 145 -21.21 14.51 -37.05
CA PRO A 145 -21.54 15.76 -37.71
C PRO A 145 -22.05 16.83 -36.74
N ARG A 146 -22.39 16.46 -35.53
CA ARG A 146 -22.88 17.33 -34.42
C ARG A 146 -22.39 16.77 -33.08
N ASP A 147 -22.51 17.55 -32.01
CA ASP A 147 -22.30 17.06 -30.65
C ASP A 147 -23.35 15.99 -30.31
N ILE A 148 -22.88 14.88 -29.73
CA ILE A 148 -23.73 13.73 -29.35
C ILE A 148 -23.66 13.56 -27.84
N GLN A 149 -24.82 13.60 -27.19
CA GLN A 149 -24.95 13.34 -25.76
C GLN A 149 -24.95 11.83 -25.52
N MET A 150 -24.15 11.37 -24.58
CA MET A 150 -23.97 9.95 -24.30
C MET A 150 -23.97 9.69 -22.79
N VAL A 151 -24.27 8.46 -22.43
CA VAL A 151 -24.02 7.95 -21.07
C VAL A 151 -22.86 6.96 -21.11
N ALA A 152 -22.10 6.89 -20.04
CA ALA A 152 -20.97 5.98 -19.92
C ALA A 152 -20.93 5.33 -18.55
N THR A 153 -20.38 4.13 -18.51
CA THR A 153 -19.83 3.53 -17.29
C THR A 153 -18.33 3.83 -17.19
N THR A 154 -17.70 3.44 -16.11
CA THR A 154 -16.25 3.47 -15.96
C THR A 154 -15.70 2.06 -15.80
N ALA A 155 -14.64 1.74 -16.52
CA ALA A 155 -13.91 0.51 -16.29
C ALA A 155 -13.21 0.60 -14.93
N THR A 156 -13.46 -0.37 -14.05
CA THR A 156 -12.95 -0.37 -12.68
C THR A 156 -11.96 -1.51 -12.50
N LEU A 157 -10.78 -1.17 -11.96
CA LEU A 157 -9.79 -2.15 -11.55
C LEU A 157 -10.23 -2.78 -10.23
N LEU A 158 -10.54 -4.07 -10.26
CA LEU A 158 -10.87 -4.85 -9.07
C LEU A 158 -9.72 -5.78 -8.70
N ALA A 159 -9.50 -5.95 -7.42
CA ALA A 159 -8.59 -6.95 -6.89
C ALA A 159 -9.15 -7.53 -5.59
N ARG A 160 -8.67 -8.70 -5.20
CA ARG A 160 -9.02 -9.29 -3.91
C ARG A 160 -8.49 -8.39 -2.78
N GLU A 161 -9.20 -8.35 -1.67
CA GLU A 161 -8.80 -7.57 -0.49
C GLU A 161 -7.44 -8.03 0.06
N ASP A 162 -7.15 -9.34 0.03
CA ASP A 162 -5.90 -9.95 0.51
C ASP A 162 -4.71 -9.80 -0.45
N THR A 163 -4.89 -9.13 -1.60
CA THR A 163 -3.80 -8.91 -2.56
C THR A 163 -2.68 -8.10 -1.93
N HIS A 164 -1.45 -8.61 -2.04
CA HIS A 164 -0.27 -7.99 -1.42
C HIS A 164 -0.12 -6.52 -1.85
N PRO A 165 0.02 -5.56 -0.92
CA PRO A 165 0.08 -4.12 -1.22
C PRO A 165 1.11 -3.73 -2.29
N ALA A 166 2.23 -4.43 -2.32
CA ALA A 166 3.28 -4.18 -3.30
C ALA A 166 2.83 -4.45 -4.75
N LEU A 167 2.04 -5.50 -5.00
CA LEU A 167 1.47 -5.80 -6.32
C LEU A 167 0.46 -4.73 -6.72
N LEU A 168 -0.33 -4.25 -5.76
CA LEU A 168 -1.30 -3.19 -6.00
C LEU A 168 -0.64 -1.89 -6.41
N TRP A 169 0.47 -1.52 -5.76
CA TRP A 169 1.24 -0.35 -6.15
C TRP A 169 1.79 -0.45 -7.57
N LEU A 170 2.31 -1.61 -7.96
CA LEU A 170 2.76 -1.87 -9.33
C LEU A 170 1.61 -1.75 -10.32
N LEU A 171 0.48 -2.39 -10.05
CA LEU A 171 -0.71 -2.31 -10.90
C LEU A 171 -1.20 -0.88 -11.08
N LEU A 172 -1.28 -0.08 -10.00
CA LEU A 172 -1.68 1.32 -10.07
C LEU A 172 -0.65 2.18 -10.81
N GLN A 173 0.63 1.88 -10.67
CA GLN A 173 1.68 2.55 -11.42
C GLN A 173 1.56 2.28 -12.91
N GLU A 174 1.43 1.02 -13.32
CA GLU A 174 1.25 0.63 -14.72
C GLU A 174 -0.07 1.17 -15.29
N ALA A 175 -1.15 1.10 -14.51
CA ALA A 175 -2.42 1.71 -14.89
C ALA A 175 -2.28 3.22 -15.15
N SER A 176 -1.48 3.92 -14.34
CA SER A 176 -1.20 5.35 -14.55
C SER A 176 -0.39 5.61 -15.81
N GLN A 177 0.50 4.70 -16.22
CA GLN A 177 1.24 4.85 -17.47
C GLN A 177 0.35 4.61 -18.70
N VAL A 178 -0.54 3.61 -18.61
CA VAL A 178 -1.39 3.22 -19.74
C VAL A 178 -2.58 4.17 -19.94
N HIS A 179 -3.17 4.67 -18.84
CA HIS A 179 -4.45 5.40 -18.90
C HIS A 179 -4.36 6.90 -18.62
N ALA A 180 -3.14 7.45 -18.38
CA ALA A 180 -2.99 8.88 -18.13
C ALA A 180 -3.04 9.76 -19.38
N GLU A 181 -2.96 9.17 -20.56
CA GLU A 181 -3.02 9.93 -21.82
C GLU A 181 -4.42 10.50 -22.06
N PRO A 182 -4.50 11.71 -22.67
CA PRO A 182 -5.78 12.30 -23.02
C PRO A 182 -6.47 11.48 -24.11
N GLY A 183 -7.79 11.44 -24.06
CA GLY A 183 -8.63 10.79 -25.05
C GLY A 183 -9.81 11.69 -25.45
N VAL A 184 -10.69 11.16 -26.28
CA VAL A 184 -11.88 11.92 -26.75
C VAL A 184 -12.74 12.37 -25.58
N PHE A 185 -12.86 11.57 -24.52
CA PHE A 185 -13.71 11.83 -23.37
C PHE A 185 -12.95 12.15 -22.08
N GLN A 186 -11.65 12.00 -22.07
CA GLN A 186 -10.83 12.16 -20.86
C GLN A 186 -9.70 13.16 -21.08
N LYS A 187 -9.42 13.94 -20.04
CA LYS A 187 -8.28 14.85 -20.01
C LYS A 187 -6.99 14.11 -19.65
N ALA A 188 -5.84 14.72 -19.96
CA ALA A 188 -4.56 14.22 -19.52
C ALA A 188 -4.55 14.06 -17.99
N ALA A 189 -4.07 12.91 -17.51
CA ALA A 189 -3.98 12.56 -16.09
C ALA A 189 -5.34 12.55 -15.33
N GLU A 190 -6.46 12.42 -16.04
CA GLU A 190 -7.78 12.23 -15.41
C GLU A 190 -7.92 10.81 -14.84
N PHE A 191 -7.30 9.85 -15.49
CA PHE A 191 -7.28 8.45 -15.07
C PHE A 191 -5.84 7.95 -14.90
N PRO A 192 -5.63 6.90 -14.08
CA PRO A 192 -6.60 6.30 -13.19
C PRO A 192 -6.93 7.22 -12.01
N ARG A 193 -8.14 7.09 -11.49
CA ARG A 193 -8.59 7.87 -10.34
C ARG A 193 -9.32 7.01 -9.31
N GLN A 194 -9.49 7.54 -8.09
CA GLN A 194 -10.29 6.88 -7.07
C GLN A 194 -11.73 6.72 -7.56
N ALA A 195 -12.29 5.51 -7.39
CA ALA A 195 -13.69 5.27 -7.67
C ALA A 195 -14.58 6.09 -6.72
N THR A 196 -15.53 6.83 -7.30
CA THR A 196 -16.40 7.74 -6.52
C THR A 196 -17.78 7.16 -6.24
N ASN A 197 -18.31 6.33 -7.13
CA ASN A 197 -19.65 5.77 -7.05
C ASN A 197 -19.66 4.32 -7.54
N GLY A 198 -18.86 3.46 -6.89
CA GLY A 198 -18.71 2.07 -7.30
C GLY A 198 -19.61 1.12 -6.53
N GLU A 199 -19.96 0.01 -7.16
CA GLU A 199 -20.64 -1.15 -6.57
C GLU A 199 -19.74 -1.86 -5.52
N PHE A 200 -18.42 -1.64 -5.62
CA PHE A 200 -17.40 -2.27 -4.77
C PHE A 200 -16.79 -1.26 -3.79
N PRO A 201 -16.48 -1.67 -2.55
CA PRO A 201 -15.78 -0.82 -1.60
C PRO A 201 -14.41 -0.44 -2.12
N VAL A 202 -13.97 0.78 -1.84
CA VAL A 202 -12.65 1.27 -2.26
C VAL A 202 -11.60 0.85 -1.24
N ALA A 203 -10.52 0.25 -1.72
CA ALA A 203 -9.42 -0.18 -0.87
C ALA A 203 -8.67 1.00 -0.26
N SER A 204 -8.27 0.88 1.01
CA SER A 204 -7.54 1.93 1.74
C SER A 204 -6.20 2.29 1.10
N GLU A 205 -5.52 1.32 0.49
CA GLU A 205 -4.26 1.50 -0.24
C GLU A 205 -4.46 2.33 -1.51
N ALA A 206 -5.57 2.11 -2.22
CA ALA A 206 -5.92 2.91 -3.40
C ALA A 206 -6.20 4.36 -3.03
N VAL A 207 -6.94 4.60 -1.94
CA VAL A 207 -7.17 5.94 -1.41
C VAL A 207 -5.84 6.64 -1.12
N ARG A 208 -4.91 5.95 -0.43
CA ARG A 208 -3.58 6.50 -0.12
C ARG A 208 -2.78 6.82 -1.38
N TYR A 209 -2.85 5.95 -2.40
CA TYR A 209 -2.17 6.17 -3.67
C TYR A 209 -2.66 7.44 -4.36
N TYR A 210 -3.96 7.60 -4.51
CA TYR A 210 -4.55 8.75 -5.21
C TYR A 210 -4.43 10.06 -4.42
N THR A 211 -4.39 10.00 -3.07
CA THR A 211 -4.24 11.18 -2.22
C THR A 211 -2.79 11.64 -2.08
N ASN A 212 -1.87 10.69 -1.82
CA ASN A 212 -0.48 10.99 -1.46
C ASN A 212 0.51 10.75 -2.61
N GLY A 213 0.06 10.11 -3.70
CA GLY A 213 0.91 9.71 -4.81
C GLY A 213 1.86 8.58 -4.44
N LYS A 214 2.95 8.44 -5.23
CA LYS A 214 3.98 7.39 -4.99
C LYS A 214 4.65 7.58 -3.64
N PRO A 215 4.86 6.52 -2.85
CA PRO A 215 5.64 6.59 -1.62
C PRO A 215 7.01 7.21 -1.85
N PHE A 216 7.47 8.00 -0.88
CA PHE A 216 8.71 8.76 -1.00
C PHE A 216 9.91 7.91 -1.46
N LEU A 217 10.08 6.73 -0.88
CA LEU A 217 11.20 5.84 -1.21
C LEU A 217 11.11 5.30 -2.65
N GLN A 218 9.92 5.05 -3.17
CA GLN A 218 9.72 4.54 -4.53
C GLN A 218 9.92 5.61 -5.63
N ARG A 219 10.10 6.88 -5.26
CA ARG A 219 10.47 7.94 -6.20
C ARG A 219 11.95 7.89 -6.59
N TYR A 220 12.81 7.37 -5.68
CA TYR A 220 14.26 7.41 -5.81
C TYR A 220 14.90 6.03 -5.91
N LEU A 221 14.21 4.99 -5.47
CA LEU A 221 14.74 3.64 -5.37
C LEU A 221 13.90 2.67 -6.21
N PRO A 222 14.52 1.63 -6.77
CA PRO A 222 13.80 0.51 -7.37
C PRO A 222 12.81 -0.09 -6.35
N PHE A 223 11.69 -0.61 -6.84
CA PHE A 223 10.61 -1.16 -6.04
C PHE A 223 11.07 -2.13 -4.93
N TRP A 224 11.95 -3.09 -5.26
CA TRP A 224 12.47 -4.07 -4.29
C TRP A 224 13.27 -3.42 -3.16
N ALA A 225 14.06 -2.38 -3.49
CA ALA A 225 14.88 -1.68 -2.51
C ALA A 225 14.03 -0.81 -1.57
N ALA A 226 12.99 -0.15 -2.10
CA ALA A 226 12.05 0.63 -1.29
C ALA A 226 11.32 -0.26 -0.27
N ILE A 227 10.81 -1.43 -0.68
CA ILE A 227 10.15 -2.37 0.22
C ILE A 227 11.12 -2.94 1.27
N LEU A 228 12.36 -3.26 0.86
CA LEU A 228 13.37 -3.74 1.79
C LEU A 228 13.66 -2.71 2.88
N ILE A 229 13.82 -1.44 2.50
CA ILE A 229 14.07 -0.35 3.44
C ILE A 229 12.88 -0.13 4.37
N ASP A 230 11.65 -0.13 3.87
CA ASP A 230 10.45 0.00 4.70
C ASP A 230 10.38 -1.11 5.76
N ARG A 231 10.66 -2.35 5.37
CA ARG A 231 10.71 -3.49 6.32
C ARG A 231 11.87 -3.37 7.31
N LEU A 232 13.05 -2.92 6.86
CA LEU A 232 14.20 -2.70 7.73
C LEU A 232 13.93 -1.58 8.73
N LEU A 233 13.27 -0.49 8.33
CA LEU A 233 12.90 0.60 9.23
C LEU A 233 11.94 0.14 10.33
N VAL A 234 10.93 -0.64 9.97
CA VAL A 234 9.99 -1.23 10.95
C VAL A 234 10.71 -2.13 11.95
N LEU A 235 11.72 -2.89 11.50
CA LEU A 235 12.52 -3.77 12.35
C LEU A 235 13.57 -3.00 13.16
N LEU A 236 14.13 -1.93 12.61
CA LEU A 236 15.19 -1.13 13.21
C LEU A 236 14.72 -0.41 14.48
N VAL A 237 13.48 0.10 14.51
CA VAL A 237 12.94 0.82 15.67
C VAL A 237 12.93 -0.04 16.95
N PRO A 238 12.35 -1.26 16.97
CA PRO A 238 12.41 -2.12 18.15
C PRO A 238 13.84 -2.57 18.48
N ILE A 239 14.70 -2.83 17.48
CA ILE A 239 16.08 -3.15 17.70
C ILE A 239 16.79 -2.01 18.43
N LEU A 240 16.69 -0.78 17.95
CA LEU A 240 17.29 0.39 18.60
C LEU A 240 16.71 0.62 20.00
N ALA A 241 15.42 0.41 20.20
CA ALA A 241 14.77 0.54 21.50
C ALA A 241 15.35 -0.43 22.55
N VAL A 242 15.79 -1.63 22.12
CA VAL A 242 16.43 -2.61 23.02
C VAL A 242 17.92 -2.37 23.13
N PHE A 243 18.62 -2.14 22.04
CA PHE A 243 20.08 -2.02 22.05
C PHE A 243 20.57 -0.70 22.66
N TYR A 244 19.83 0.40 22.46
CA TYR A 244 20.23 1.69 23.04
C TYR A 244 20.37 1.65 24.58
N PRO A 245 19.37 1.20 25.36
CA PRO A 245 19.56 1.04 26.81
C PRO A 245 20.64 0.01 27.15
N LEU A 246 20.74 -1.10 26.41
CA LEU A 246 21.75 -2.12 26.65
C LEU A 246 23.17 -1.55 26.51
N PHE A 247 23.46 -0.80 25.45
CA PHE A 247 24.75 -0.11 25.28
C PHE A 247 25.00 0.96 26.36
N ARG A 248 23.97 1.66 26.78
CA ARG A 248 24.08 2.67 27.85
C ARG A 248 24.36 2.05 29.21
N PHE A 249 23.81 0.87 29.51
CA PHE A 249 24.01 0.19 30.79
C PHE A 249 25.24 -0.71 30.81
N ALA A 250 25.74 -1.19 29.67
CA ALA A 250 26.88 -2.09 29.58
C ALA A 250 28.15 -1.55 30.30
N PRO A 251 28.58 -0.27 30.13
CA PRO A 251 29.72 0.28 30.85
C PRO A 251 29.52 0.31 32.37
N SER A 252 28.29 0.62 32.80
CA SER A 252 27.94 0.65 34.23
C SER A 252 28.02 -0.74 34.87
N LEU A 253 27.49 -1.76 34.21
CA LEU A 253 27.57 -3.16 34.64
C LEU A 253 29.02 -3.66 34.69
N TYR A 254 29.81 -3.31 33.70
CA TYR A 254 31.25 -3.65 33.67
C TYR A 254 31.99 -2.99 34.82
N GLY A 255 31.76 -1.69 35.03
CA GLY A 255 32.33 -0.94 36.16
C GLY A 255 31.90 -1.50 37.53
N TRP A 256 30.62 -1.89 37.67
CA TRP A 256 30.12 -2.55 38.88
C TRP A 256 30.82 -3.89 39.14
N ARG A 257 31.01 -4.72 38.11
CA ARG A 257 31.68 -6.02 38.22
C ARG A 257 33.12 -5.85 38.69
N ILE A 258 33.89 -4.86 38.20
CA ILE A 258 35.26 -4.60 38.62
C ILE A 258 35.30 -4.08 40.04
N ARG A 259 34.48 -3.08 40.37
CA ARG A 259 34.36 -2.52 41.74
C ARG A 259 34.01 -3.63 42.75
N SER A 260 33.02 -4.46 42.42
CA SER A 260 32.63 -5.59 43.29
C SER A 260 33.75 -6.54 43.62
N ARG A 261 34.69 -6.82 42.66
CA ARG A 261 35.86 -7.64 42.92
C ARG A 261 36.85 -6.96 43.86
N ILE A 262 37.10 -5.68 43.68
CA ILE A 262 37.99 -4.90 44.53
C ILE A 262 37.43 -4.77 45.94
N TYR A 263 36.15 -4.42 46.09
CA TYR A 263 35.47 -4.28 47.36
C TYR A 263 35.41 -5.61 48.16
N ARG A 264 35.31 -6.75 47.50
CA ARG A 264 35.36 -8.04 48.18
C ARG A 264 36.70 -8.22 48.88
N ARG A 265 37.83 -7.91 48.23
CA ARG A 265 39.16 -7.99 48.85
C ARG A 265 39.36 -6.94 49.92
N TYR A 266 38.73 -5.79 49.75
CA TYR A 266 38.67 -4.76 50.81
C TYR A 266 37.97 -5.26 52.09
N GLY A 267 36.87 -6.01 51.92
CA GLY A 267 36.17 -6.65 53.02
C GLY A 267 37.02 -7.70 53.74
N GLU A 268 37.75 -8.54 52.99
CA GLU A 268 38.67 -9.54 53.55
C GLU A 268 39.82 -8.87 54.36
N LEU A 269 40.41 -7.81 53.82
CA LEU A 269 41.42 -7.03 54.50
C LEU A 269 40.90 -6.40 55.80
N LYS A 270 39.71 -5.78 55.74
CA LYS A 270 39.06 -5.12 56.88
C LYS A 270 38.70 -6.14 57.97
N PHE A 271 38.22 -7.33 57.56
CA PHE A 271 37.95 -8.42 58.50
C PHE A 271 39.23 -8.90 59.20
N LEU A 272 40.33 -9.05 58.47
CA LEU A 272 41.62 -9.40 59.03
C LEU A 272 42.12 -8.36 60.02
N GLU A 273 41.99 -7.05 59.70
CA GLU A 273 42.36 -5.96 60.62
C GLU A 273 41.55 -6.04 61.92
N SER A 274 40.24 -6.26 61.82
CA SER A 274 39.38 -6.38 63.00
C SER A 274 39.73 -7.58 63.88
N GLU A 275 40.00 -8.75 63.25
CA GLU A 275 40.43 -9.93 63.99
C GLU A 275 41.77 -9.71 64.74
N VAL A 276 42.72 -9.03 64.11
CA VAL A 276 44.00 -8.68 64.71
C VAL A 276 43.83 -7.66 65.86
N GLU A 277 42.87 -6.77 65.75
CA GLU A 277 42.54 -5.79 66.79
C GLU A 277 41.87 -6.43 68.01
N GLU A 278 40.90 -7.30 67.80
CA GLU A 278 40.08 -7.91 68.84
C GLU A 278 40.86 -9.05 69.60
N ALA A 279 41.63 -9.84 68.84
CA ALA A 279 42.30 -11.01 69.40
C ALA A 279 43.70 -11.25 68.79
N PRO A 280 44.68 -10.39 69.03
CA PRO A 280 46.03 -10.50 68.41
C PRO A 280 46.78 -11.80 68.75
N GLN A 281 46.44 -12.41 69.89
CA GLN A 281 47.07 -13.69 70.34
C GLN A 281 46.44 -14.95 69.77
N ARG A 282 45.35 -14.82 68.95
CA ARG A 282 44.63 -15.97 68.39
C ARG A 282 45.45 -16.77 67.37
N HIS A 283 46.38 -16.10 66.71
CA HIS A 283 47.30 -16.69 65.74
C HIS A 283 48.68 -16.14 65.93
N THR A 284 49.71 -16.97 65.47
CA THR A 284 51.06 -16.49 65.45
C THR A 284 51.29 -15.37 64.46
N ARG A 285 52.31 -14.56 64.67
CA ARG A 285 52.67 -13.45 63.74
C ARG A 285 52.85 -13.98 62.29
N GLN A 286 53.41 -15.18 62.12
CA GLN A 286 53.63 -15.79 60.80
C GLN A 286 52.30 -16.16 60.16
N GLU A 287 51.32 -16.66 60.89
CA GLU A 287 49.98 -16.98 60.36
C GLU A 287 49.22 -15.75 59.97
N TRP A 288 49.27 -14.65 60.75
CA TRP A 288 48.65 -13.39 60.38
C TRP A 288 49.25 -12.80 59.10
N LEU A 289 50.60 -12.80 58.99
CA LEU A 289 51.27 -12.30 57.80
C LEU A 289 50.97 -13.18 56.58
N LYS A 290 50.86 -14.52 56.73
CA LYS A 290 50.49 -15.42 55.65
C LYS A 290 49.05 -15.11 55.11
N LYS A 291 48.08 -14.91 56.02
CA LYS A 291 46.70 -14.51 55.59
C LYS A 291 46.71 -13.20 54.81
N LEU A 292 47.55 -12.24 55.22
CA LEU A 292 47.68 -10.97 54.49
C LEU A 292 48.35 -11.17 53.10
N ASP A 293 49.42 -12.02 53.04
CA ASP A 293 50.12 -12.32 51.82
C ASP A 293 49.19 -13.00 50.80
N ASP A 294 48.28 -13.88 51.25
CA ASP A 294 47.26 -14.51 50.38
C ASP A 294 46.30 -13.46 49.80
N ILE A 295 45.87 -12.47 50.63
CA ILE A 295 45.04 -11.35 50.17
C ILE A 295 45.79 -10.48 49.16
N GLU A 296 47.10 -10.18 49.42
CA GLU A 296 47.93 -9.36 48.52
C GLU A 296 48.19 -10.09 47.17
N ALA A 297 48.43 -11.40 47.24
CA ALA A 297 48.56 -12.23 46.03
C ALA A 297 47.31 -12.17 45.17
N ASP A 298 46.15 -12.39 45.76
CA ASP A 298 44.86 -12.29 45.07
C ASP A 298 44.60 -10.91 44.47
N VAL A 299 44.95 -9.85 45.20
CA VAL A 299 44.82 -8.46 44.69
C VAL A 299 45.75 -8.22 43.50
N SER A 300 46.94 -8.81 43.50
CA SER A 300 47.92 -8.69 42.39
C SER A 300 47.43 -9.31 41.09
N HIS A 301 46.60 -10.35 41.16
CA HIS A 301 46.03 -11.06 40.00
C HIS A 301 44.79 -10.40 39.43
N ILE A 302 44.23 -9.35 40.04
CA ILE A 302 43.09 -8.61 39.53
C ILE A 302 43.53 -7.78 38.32
N ARG A 303 43.18 -8.24 37.11
CA ARG A 303 43.33 -7.40 35.89
C ARG A 303 42.38 -6.24 35.92
N THR A 304 42.92 -5.04 36.12
CA THR A 304 42.12 -3.82 36.28
C THR A 304 42.43 -2.85 35.13
N PRO A 305 41.42 -2.36 34.38
CA PRO A 305 41.59 -1.26 33.43
C PRO A 305 42.09 0.02 34.15
N LEU A 306 42.79 0.87 33.41
CA LEU A 306 43.33 2.13 33.92
C LEU A 306 42.33 2.99 34.70
N ALA A 307 41.05 3.02 34.26
CA ALA A 307 39.97 3.77 34.89
C ALA A 307 39.69 3.34 36.37
N PHE A 308 40.18 2.18 36.80
CA PHE A 308 39.99 1.66 38.17
C PHE A 308 41.32 1.41 38.88
N ALA A 309 42.42 1.87 38.28
CA ALA A 309 43.79 1.65 38.85
C ALA A 309 43.93 2.29 40.23
N ASP A 310 43.39 3.49 40.44
CA ASP A 310 43.46 4.20 41.72
C ASP A 310 42.87 3.40 42.88
N MET A 311 41.75 2.70 42.64
CA MET A 311 41.10 1.86 43.65
C MET A 311 42.01 0.65 44.02
N LEU A 312 42.72 0.10 43.05
CA LEU A 312 43.64 -1.02 43.26
C LEU A 312 44.91 -0.56 44.02
N TYR A 313 45.43 0.63 43.67
CA TYR A 313 46.57 1.22 44.38
C TYR A 313 46.22 1.56 45.83
N THR A 314 45.04 2.12 46.08
CA THR A 314 44.53 2.41 47.40
C THR A 314 44.39 1.13 48.23
N LEU A 315 43.87 0.05 47.66
CA LEU A 315 43.75 -1.22 48.35
C LEU A 315 45.13 -1.80 48.72
N ARG A 316 46.13 -1.71 47.82
CA ARG A 316 47.53 -2.14 48.10
C ARG A 316 48.17 -1.31 49.19
N GLN A 317 47.91 0.00 49.20
CA GLN A 317 48.41 0.90 50.26
C GLN A 317 47.81 0.53 51.61
N HIS A 318 46.52 0.25 51.68
CA HIS A 318 45.87 -0.21 52.91
C HIS A 318 46.37 -1.60 53.36
N ALA A 319 46.65 -2.52 52.47
CA ALA A 319 47.25 -3.79 52.80
C ALA A 319 48.65 -3.60 53.42
N SER A 320 49.44 -2.65 52.89
CA SER A 320 50.76 -2.28 53.47
C SER A 320 50.63 -1.72 54.87
N LEU A 321 49.67 -0.84 55.13
CA LEU A 321 49.39 -0.30 56.46
C LEU A 321 48.90 -1.39 57.43
N ALA A 322 48.06 -2.31 56.99
CA ALA A 322 47.63 -3.46 57.77
C ALA A 322 48.82 -4.33 58.19
N ARG A 323 49.82 -4.53 57.27
CA ARG A 323 51.05 -5.24 57.56
C ARG A 323 51.85 -4.60 58.71
N GLU A 324 52.01 -3.29 58.69
CA GLU A 324 52.67 -2.55 59.77
C GLU A 324 51.93 -2.69 61.10
N THR A 325 50.59 -2.64 61.04
CA THR A 325 49.74 -2.78 62.23
C THR A 325 49.89 -4.19 62.86
N ILE A 326 49.84 -5.25 62.01
CA ILE A 326 50.04 -6.61 62.45
C ILE A 326 51.41 -6.78 63.13
N ILE A 327 52.49 -6.23 62.54
CA ILE A 327 53.83 -6.29 63.08
C ILE A 327 53.92 -5.61 64.44
N LYS A 328 53.38 -4.40 64.57
CA LYS A 328 53.39 -3.62 65.84
C LYS A 328 52.62 -4.32 66.97
N ARG A 329 51.38 -4.78 66.68
CA ARG A 329 50.53 -5.39 67.71
C ARG A 329 51.00 -6.76 68.19
N THR A 330 51.63 -7.54 67.29
CA THR A 330 52.20 -8.85 67.62
C THR A 330 53.63 -8.79 68.25
N GLN A 331 54.22 -7.55 68.25
CA GLN A 331 55.49 -7.30 69.03
C GLN A 331 55.24 -6.87 70.48
N THR A 332 54.10 -6.28 70.78
CA THR A 332 53.80 -5.76 72.13
C THR A 332 53.22 -6.81 73.08
N GLY A 333 53.12 -8.05 72.65
CA GLY A 333 52.62 -9.19 73.44
C GLY A 333 53.68 -10.13 73.96
N LEU A 334 54.92 -9.65 74.18
CA LEU A 334 56.01 -10.33 74.90
C LEU A 334 56.25 -9.65 76.24
#